data_951f2c486f651854e650679d1328a2ce
#
_entry.id   951f2c486f651854e650679d1328a2ce
#
_cell.length_a   1.000
_cell.length_b   1.000
_cell.length_c   1.000
_cell.angle_alpha   90.00
_cell.angle_beta   90.00
_cell.angle_gamma   90.00
#
_symmetry.space_group_name_H-M   'P 1'
#
loop_
_entity.id
_entity.type
_entity.pdbx_description
1 polymer ?
#
loop_
_entity_poly.entity_id
_entity_poly.type
_entity_poly.pdbx_seq_one_letter_code
_entity_poly.pdbx_strand_id
1 'polypeptide(L)'
;MKSIIVSMVAVAGLMIAGSTLAVDMPESAKKLGCVGCHAIDTKVVGPSWMDISKKYKGATKYKYSKTGSAAADAKEYPLEEGLIIKVSQGGSGNWGTMPMTANDASGKKQAEIKELVKFALGLAK
;
A
#
# COMPACT_ATOMS: atom_id res chain seq x y z
N MET A 1 -23.22 -32.71 -60.60
CA MET A 1 -22.51 -32.79 -59.31
C MET A 1 -22.09 -31.38 -58.95
N LYS A 2 -22.73 -30.78 -57.96
CA LYS A 2 -22.37 -29.44 -57.47
C LYS A 2 -21.53 -29.63 -56.20
N SER A 3 -20.24 -29.34 -56.31
CA SER A 3 -19.34 -29.34 -55.16
C SER A 3 -19.62 -28.10 -54.34
N ILE A 4 -20.09 -28.28 -53.11
CA ILE A 4 -20.23 -27.23 -52.11
C ILE A 4 -18.91 -27.14 -51.39
N ILE A 5 -18.14 -26.08 -51.66
CA ILE A 5 -16.95 -25.73 -50.89
C ILE A 5 -17.42 -25.01 -49.65
N VAL A 6 -17.35 -25.71 -48.50
CA VAL A 6 -17.57 -25.05 -47.21
C VAL A 6 -16.27 -24.39 -46.79
N SER A 7 -16.24 -23.07 -46.95
CA SER A 7 -15.14 -22.27 -46.43
C SER A 7 -15.28 -22.19 -44.94
N MET A 8 -14.42 -22.92 -44.19
CA MET A 8 -14.21 -22.71 -42.75
C MET A 8 -13.48 -21.39 -42.55
N VAL A 9 -14.21 -20.38 -42.11
CA VAL A 9 -13.59 -19.17 -41.56
C VAL A 9 -13.09 -19.49 -40.14
N ALA A 10 -11.80 -19.68 -40.03
CA ALA A 10 -11.15 -19.76 -38.71
C ALA A 10 -11.11 -18.36 -38.12
N VAL A 11 -11.99 -18.07 -37.19
CA VAL A 11 -11.90 -16.86 -36.36
C VAL A 11 -10.76 -17.12 -35.36
N ALA A 12 -9.56 -16.62 -35.67
CA ALA A 12 -8.47 -16.54 -34.72
C ALA A 12 -8.86 -15.49 -33.67
N GLY A 13 -9.35 -15.95 -32.52
CA GLY A 13 -9.58 -15.10 -31.35
C GLY A 13 -8.25 -14.57 -30.89
N LEU A 14 -8.03 -13.26 -31.08
CA LEU A 14 -6.89 -12.55 -30.50
C LEU A 14 -7.14 -12.46 -29.02
N MET A 15 -6.57 -13.37 -28.25
CA MET A 15 -6.51 -13.22 -26.80
C MET A 15 -5.50 -12.12 -26.49
N ILE A 16 -6.03 -10.92 -26.23
CA ILE A 16 -5.23 -9.84 -25.64
C ILE A 16 -4.99 -10.26 -24.20
N ALA A 17 -3.85 -10.89 -23.93
CA ALA A 17 -3.36 -11.07 -22.57
C ALA A 17 -3.05 -9.68 -22.05
N GLY A 18 -3.97 -9.09 -21.25
CA GLY A 18 -3.73 -7.87 -20.53
C GLY A 18 -2.57 -8.10 -19.60
N SER A 19 -1.41 -7.52 -19.91
CA SER A 19 -0.28 -7.49 -19.00
C SER A 19 -0.68 -6.62 -17.82
N THR A 20 -1.05 -7.24 -16.68
CA THR A 20 -1.11 -6.53 -15.41
C THR A 20 0.33 -6.18 -15.04
N LEU A 21 0.70 -4.92 -15.25
CA LEU A 21 1.99 -4.41 -14.79
C LEU A 21 1.99 -4.50 -13.27
N ALA A 22 2.91 -5.29 -12.71
CA ALA A 22 3.15 -5.34 -11.28
C ALA A 22 3.55 -3.94 -10.81
N VAL A 23 2.93 -3.46 -9.73
CA VAL A 23 3.29 -2.19 -9.11
C VAL A 23 4.55 -2.40 -8.28
N ASP A 24 5.61 -1.67 -8.60
CA ASP A 24 6.87 -1.71 -7.85
C ASP A 24 6.87 -0.71 -6.69
N MET A 25 7.62 -1.06 -5.65
CA MET A 25 7.90 -0.12 -4.56
C MET A 25 8.67 1.09 -5.09
N PRO A 26 8.26 2.31 -4.70
CA PRO A 26 9.00 3.52 -5.05
C PRO A 26 10.46 3.46 -4.58
N GLU A 27 11.34 4.12 -5.29
CA GLU A 27 12.77 4.18 -4.95
C GLU A 27 13.02 4.78 -3.55
N SER A 28 12.22 5.77 -3.16
CA SER A 28 12.25 6.34 -1.81
C SER A 28 11.94 5.32 -0.72
N ALA A 29 11.04 4.36 -0.98
CA ALA A 29 10.75 3.27 -0.05
C ALA A 29 11.97 2.36 0.16
N LYS A 30 12.72 2.10 -0.90
CA LYS A 30 13.97 1.31 -0.82
C LYS A 30 15.03 2.07 -0.02
N LYS A 31 15.22 3.35 -0.29
CA LYS A 31 16.18 4.21 0.42
C LYS A 31 15.86 4.37 1.91
N LEU A 32 14.59 4.45 2.28
CA LEU A 32 14.15 4.54 3.66
C LEU A 32 14.06 3.17 4.37
N GLY A 33 14.36 2.07 3.69
CA GLY A 33 14.34 0.72 4.27
C GLY A 33 12.95 0.12 4.47
N CYS A 34 11.90 0.71 3.90
CA CYS A 34 10.52 0.22 4.04
C CYS A 34 10.36 -1.21 3.51
N VAL A 35 11.11 -1.57 2.46
CA VAL A 35 11.05 -2.87 1.80
C VAL A 35 11.53 -4.04 2.68
N GLY A 36 12.23 -3.76 3.77
CA GLY A 36 12.62 -4.76 4.75
C GLY A 36 11.43 -5.33 5.55
N CYS A 37 10.35 -4.57 5.68
CA CYS A 37 9.17 -4.93 6.46
C CYS A 37 7.87 -4.91 5.69
N HIS A 38 7.83 -4.25 4.54
CA HIS A 38 6.64 -4.11 3.70
C HIS A 38 6.88 -4.55 2.27
N ALA A 39 5.85 -5.15 1.66
CA ALA A 39 5.74 -5.37 0.22
C ALA A 39 4.44 -4.75 -0.30
N ILE A 40 4.23 -4.72 -1.61
CA ILE A 40 3.03 -4.13 -2.20
C ILE A 40 1.78 -4.92 -1.82
N ASP A 41 1.79 -6.23 -2.04
CA ASP A 41 0.61 -7.10 -1.96
C ASP A 41 0.77 -8.28 -1.00
N THR A 42 1.93 -8.44 -0.41
CA THR A 42 2.25 -9.57 0.48
C THR A 42 2.67 -9.08 1.86
N LYS A 43 2.16 -9.73 2.90
CA LYS A 43 2.63 -9.48 4.28
C LYS A 43 4.05 -10.02 4.45
N VAL A 44 4.93 -9.19 4.99
CA VAL A 44 6.30 -9.58 5.38
C VAL A 44 6.40 -9.52 6.92
N VAL A 45 7.01 -8.51 7.49
CA VAL A 45 6.97 -8.22 8.93
C VAL A 45 5.75 -7.36 9.25
N GLY A 46 5.57 -6.28 8.50
CA GLY A 46 4.41 -5.42 8.55
C GLY A 46 3.34 -5.80 7.51
N PRO A 47 2.19 -5.12 7.54
CA PRO A 47 1.14 -5.33 6.54
C PRO A 47 1.61 -4.96 5.13
N SER A 48 1.00 -5.59 4.12
CA SER A 48 1.19 -5.14 2.75
C SER A 48 0.64 -3.72 2.57
N TRP A 49 1.22 -2.96 1.67
CA TRP A 49 0.70 -1.63 1.38
C TRP A 49 -0.68 -1.66 0.75
N MET A 50 -1.00 -2.72 0.00
CA MET A 50 -2.36 -2.95 -0.51
C MET A 50 -3.37 -3.14 0.63
N ASP A 51 -3.03 -3.88 1.68
CA ASP A 51 -3.91 -4.06 2.84
C ASP A 51 -4.08 -2.76 3.63
N ILE A 52 -3.03 -1.96 3.74
CA ILE A 52 -3.12 -0.62 4.32
C ILE A 52 -4.10 0.25 3.52
N SER A 53 -3.95 0.27 2.20
CA SER A 53 -4.83 1.01 1.29
C SER A 53 -6.29 0.58 1.44
N LYS A 54 -6.56 -0.72 1.46
CA LYS A 54 -7.91 -1.27 1.64
C LYS A 54 -8.50 -0.93 3.00
N LYS A 55 -7.71 -1.05 4.08
CA LYS A 55 -8.16 -0.76 5.45
C LYS A 55 -8.61 0.69 5.61
N TYR A 56 -7.88 1.62 5.01
CA TYR A 56 -8.15 3.05 5.15
C TYR A 56 -8.93 3.65 3.98
N LYS A 57 -9.42 2.83 3.06
CA LYS A 57 -10.23 3.30 1.94
C LYS A 57 -11.49 4.00 2.45
N GLY A 58 -11.68 5.26 2.07
CA GLY A 58 -12.80 6.09 2.51
C GLY A 58 -12.68 6.64 3.94
N ALA A 59 -11.66 6.27 4.70
CA ALA A 59 -11.40 6.86 6.00
C ALA A 59 -10.90 8.30 5.87
N THR A 60 -11.31 9.17 6.79
CA THR A 60 -10.89 10.58 6.84
C THR A 60 -10.01 10.88 8.03
N LYS A 61 -9.98 9.97 9.00
CA LYS A 61 -9.28 10.14 10.28
C LYS A 61 -8.40 8.93 10.60
N TYR A 62 -7.37 9.19 11.38
CA TYR A 62 -6.47 8.18 11.92
C TYR A 62 -6.17 8.47 13.40
N LYS A 63 -6.34 7.46 14.24
CA LYS A 63 -5.95 7.56 15.66
C LYS A 63 -4.54 7.03 15.83
N TYR A 64 -3.68 7.86 16.36
CA TYR A 64 -2.28 7.54 16.64
C TYR A 64 -1.95 7.59 18.13
N SER A 65 -1.30 6.56 18.60
CA SER A 65 -0.44 6.48 19.78
C SER A 65 0.68 5.49 19.47
N LYS A 66 1.77 5.54 20.22
CA LYS A 66 2.85 4.55 20.08
C LYS A 66 2.41 3.12 20.43
N THR A 67 1.37 2.97 21.23
CA THR A 67 0.84 1.68 21.68
C THR A 67 -0.46 1.29 20.97
N GLY A 68 -0.94 2.10 20.06
CA GLY A 68 -2.08 1.78 19.20
C GLY A 68 -3.28 2.70 19.35
N SER A 69 -4.21 2.57 18.42
CA SER A 69 -5.40 3.44 18.34
C SER A 69 -6.39 3.31 19.51
N ALA A 70 -6.31 2.22 20.26
CA ALA A 70 -7.15 2.00 21.45
C ALA A 70 -6.53 2.55 22.75
N ALA A 71 -5.30 3.06 22.70
CA ALA A 71 -4.62 3.60 23.86
C ALA A 71 -5.30 4.88 24.38
N ALA A 72 -5.25 5.12 25.69
CA ALA A 72 -5.87 6.29 26.30
C ALA A 72 -5.26 7.62 25.83
N ASP A 73 -3.99 7.59 25.43
CA ASP A 73 -3.26 8.74 24.90
C ASP A 73 -3.37 8.91 23.38
N ALA A 74 -4.14 8.05 22.71
CA ALA A 74 -4.31 8.11 21.25
C ALA A 74 -5.03 9.40 20.84
N LYS A 75 -4.41 10.13 19.93
CA LYS A 75 -4.94 11.37 19.35
C LYS A 75 -5.44 11.13 17.93
N GLU A 76 -6.50 11.83 17.55
CA GLU A 76 -7.08 11.77 16.22
C GLU A 76 -6.48 12.85 15.33
N TYR A 77 -6.12 12.45 14.12
CA TYR A 77 -5.53 13.29 13.08
C TYR A 77 -6.27 13.10 11.76
N PRO A 78 -6.18 14.02 10.80
CA PRO A 78 -6.51 13.73 9.42
C PRO A 78 -5.76 12.47 8.95
N LEU A 79 -6.38 11.64 8.11
CA LEU A 79 -5.83 10.32 7.76
C LEU A 79 -4.37 10.37 7.30
N GLU A 80 -4.06 11.19 6.31
CA GLU A 80 -2.72 11.27 5.73
C GLU A 80 -1.70 11.75 6.76
N GLU A 81 -2.03 12.78 7.51
CA GLU A 81 -1.17 13.32 8.58
C GLU A 81 -0.89 12.28 9.66
N GLY A 82 -1.93 11.58 10.13
CA GLY A 82 -1.79 10.53 11.14
C GLY A 82 -0.92 9.37 10.67
N LEU A 83 -1.01 8.97 9.41
CA LEU A 83 -0.15 7.94 8.83
C LEU A 83 1.29 8.43 8.68
N ILE A 84 1.52 9.69 8.32
CA ILE A 84 2.86 10.28 8.29
C ILE A 84 3.48 10.27 9.69
N ILE A 85 2.72 10.62 10.72
CA ILE A 85 3.15 10.53 12.12
C ILE A 85 3.50 9.09 12.48
N LYS A 86 2.66 8.12 12.10
CA LYS A 86 2.90 6.69 12.35
C LYS A 86 4.22 6.21 11.73
N VAL A 87 4.47 6.54 10.49
CA VAL A 87 5.72 6.18 9.80
C VAL A 87 6.92 6.85 10.45
N SER A 88 6.78 8.12 10.82
CA SER A 88 7.86 8.91 11.41
C SER A 88 8.23 8.47 12.83
N GLN A 89 7.23 8.23 13.67
CA GLN A 89 7.40 7.94 15.11
C GLN A 89 7.32 6.45 15.44
N GLY A 90 6.79 5.62 14.55
CA GLY A 90 6.65 4.18 14.76
C GLY A 90 5.57 3.80 15.78
N GLY A 91 5.73 2.63 16.38
CA GLY A 91 4.82 2.10 17.40
C GLY A 91 4.02 0.89 16.93
N SER A 92 3.22 0.31 17.82
CA SER A 92 2.42 -0.90 17.61
C SER A 92 0.92 -0.66 17.72
N GLY A 93 0.12 -1.71 17.66
CA GLY A 93 -1.29 -1.71 18.03
C GLY A 93 -2.30 -1.37 16.93
N ASN A 94 -1.89 -0.89 15.77
CA ASN A 94 -2.79 -0.67 14.62
C ASN A 94 -2.91 -1.93 13.75
N TRP A 95 -1.88 -2.77 13.77
CA TRP A 95 -1.74 -4.00 12.98
C TRP A 95 -1.23 -5.16 13.85
N GLY A 96 -1.69 -5.24 15.08
CA GLY A 96 -1.22 -6.21 16.06
C GLY A 96 -0.10 -5.66 16.94
N THR A 97 0.65 -6.56 17.57
CA THR A 97 1.65 -6.21 18.59
C THR A 97 3.04 -5.92 18.04
N MET A 98 3.31 -6.31 16.79
CA MET A 98 4.61 -6.04 16.17
C MET A 98 4.83 -4.55 15.99
N PRO A 99 5.86 -3.94 16.58
CA PRO A 99 6.09 -2.52 16.45
C PRO A 99 6.71 -2.18 15.09
N MET A 100 6.28 -1.06 14.52
CA MET A 100 6.98 -0.40 13.42
C MET A 100 8.07 0.49 14.00
N THR A 101 9.27 0.43 13.44
CA THR A 101 10.36 1.33 13.85
C THR A 101 10.07 2.77 13.46
N ALA A 102 10.60 3.72 14.24
CA ALA A 102 10.55 5.13 13.85
C ALA A 102 11.49 5.38 12.66
N ASN A 103 10.94 5.87 11.56
CA ASN A 103 11.71 6.09 10.33
C ASN A 103 12.20 7.52 10.16
N ASP A 104 11.68 8.46 10.92
CA ASP A 104 12.06 9.87 10.86
C ASP A 104 11.80 10.62 12.17
N ALA A 105 12.40 10.16 13.27
CA ALA A 105 12.28 10.82 14.56
C ALA A 105 12.78 12.29 14.54
N SER A 106 13.68 12.61 13.62
CA SER A 106 14.25 13.97 13.48
C SER A 106 13.43 14.92 12.61
N GLY A 107 12.42 14.44 11.88
CA GLY A 107 11.57 15.22 10.99
C GLY A 107 12.22 15.67 9.67
N LYS A 108 13.35 15.08 9.28
CA LYS A 108 14.10 15.49 8.08
C LYS A 108 13.64 14.82 6.77
N LYS A 109 12.80 13.77 6.88
CA LYS A 109 12.36 12.95 5.73
C LYS A 109 10.85 13.07 5.46
N GLN A 110 10.21 14.12 5.95
CA GLN A 110 8.75 14.28 5.93
C GLN A 110 8.19 14.34 4.50
N ALA A 111 8.87 15.01 3.57
CA ALA A 111 8.44 15.08 2.18
C ALA A 111 8.39 13.69 1.51
N GLU A 112 9.43 12.89 1.71
CA GLU A 112 9.52 11.52 1.17
C GLU A 112 8.47 10.60 1.80
N ILE A 113 8.28 10.68 3.13
CA ILE A 113 7.26 9.89 3.84
C ILE A 113 5.85 10.27 3.38
N LYS A 114 5.58 11.56 3.16
CA LYS A 114 4.29 12.02 2.63
C LYS A 114 3.99 11.42 1.26
N GLU A 115 4.96 11.40 0.35
CA GLU A 115 4.80 10.76 -0.96
C GLU A 115 4.54 9.26 -0.85
N LEU A 116 5.24 8.56 0.05
CA LEU A 116 5.04 7.14 0.28
C LEU A 116 3.67 6.83 0.88
N VAL A 117 3.18 7.63 1.81
CA VAL A 117 1.83 7.49 2.38
C VAL A 117 0.77 7.67 1.30
N LYS A 118 0.89 8.71 0.46
CA LYS A 118 -0.01 8.93 -0.67
C LYS A 118 0.02 7.78 -1.67
N PHE A 119 1.20 7.29 -2.00
CA PHE A 119 1.37 6.13 -2.88
C PHE A 119 0.67 4.90 -2.31
N ALA A 120 0.93 4.56 -1.04
CA ALA A 120 0.32 3.40 -0.39
C ALA A 120 -1.21 3.51 -0.35
N LEU A 121 -1.76 4.66 0.02
CA LEU A 121 -3.21 4.89 0.06
C LEU A 121 -3.87 4.81 -1.32
N GLY A 122 -3.15 5.10 -2.38
CA GLY A 122 -3.65 5.07 -3.76
C GLY A 122 -3.69 3.68 -4.41
N LEU A 123 -3.18 2.63 -3.78
CA LEU A 123 -3.07 1.28 -4.38
C LEU A 123 -4.43 0.59 -4.56
N ALA A 124 -5.33 0.69 -3.60
CA ALA A 124 -6.68 0.13 -3.68
C ALA A 124 -7.63 1.16 -4.29
N LYS A 125 -7.94 0.95 -5.54
CA LYS A 125 -8.90 1.79 -6.28
C LYS A 125 -10.34 1.34 -6.07
#